data_8bd750e7737f012ca523cd8d05c91938
#
_entry.id   8bd750e7737f012ca523cd8d05c91938
#
_cell.length_a   1.000
_cell.length_b   1.000
_cell.length_c   1.000
_cell.angle_alpha   90.00
_cell.angle_beta   90.00
_cell.angle_gamma   90.00
#
_symmetry.space_group_name_H-M   'P 1'
#
loop_
_entity.id
_entity.type
_entity.pdbx_description
1 polymer ?
#
loop_
_entity_poly.entity_id
_entity_poly.type
_entity_poly.pdbx_seq_one_letter_code
_entity_poly.pdbx_strand_id
1 'polypeptide(L)'
;MELDEILSYWEKNSVDVEKGGFYGAVDVNNVPNTQADKGLILNSRILWTFSAAYQMDPKPGYKKLADRAFNYLNTYFWDTKNKGAYWSVKSNGTPSDTHKQVYAEGFMLYAFAEYYKISKNSQALEKAKSIYQILQTKCKDLKNGGYYEAYNEAWTPIEDKTITEGKADQKKSMNTHLHLIEAFGNLYQVYPNKNLKAEIESMLAIFHDKIIANGKTQTLFFTDDWSPRSEAVSFGHDIESAWLLLETAETIKNPIWIKKMKTLAINMAIEAEKGIDPTDGGMWNEKNQGHINTQKHWWPQAEAMVGYYNAYHLTGNKKFYELSLGSWSFIKANLKSTSGEWLWGIDEKQEPMIRNGKIGPWKGPYHNGRACMEMLKRIH
;
A
#
# COMPACT_ATOMS: atom_id res chain seq x y z
N MET A 1 21.47 -4.11 8.80
CA MET A 1 20.24 -4.91 8.49
C MET A 1 19.63 -4.37 7.19
N GLU A 2 18.83 -5.20 6.49
CA GLU A 2 18.19 -4.79 5.22
C GLU A 2 17.37 -3.50 5.35
N LEU A 3 16.60 -3.37 6.42
CA LEU A 3 15.85 -2.16 6.70
C LEU A 3 16.74 -0.91 6.75
N ASP A 4 17.91 -1.00 7.40
CA ASP A 4 18.84 0.14 7.47
C ASP A 4 19.41 0.52 6.10
N GLU A 5 19.66 -0.45 5.22
CA GLU A 5 20.13 -0.21 3.87
C GLU A 5 19.09 0.53 3.05
N ILE A 6 17.81 0.07 3.10
CA ILE A 6 16.69 0.72 2.44
C ILE A 6 16.51 2.15 2.97
N LEU A 7 16.40 2.34 4.27
CA LEU A 7 16.15 3.66 4.86
C LEU A 7 17.30 4.63 4.62
N SER A 8 18.55 4.15 4.67
CA SER A 8 19.74 4.96 4.34
C SER A 8 19.76 5.37 2.87
N TYR A 9 19.31 4.49 1.95
CA TYR A 9 19.17 4.84 0.55
C TYR A 9 18.20 6.01 0.37
N TRP A 10 17.01 5.90 1.00
CA TRP A 10 15.97 6.94 0.89
C TRP A 10 16.41 8.26 1.52
N GLU A 11 17.13 8.23 2.64
CA GLU A 11 17.70 9.44 3.25
C GLU A 11 18.67 10.16 2.32
N LYS A 12 19.53 9.41 1.60
CA LYS A 12 20.58 9.96 0.76
C LYS A 12 20.10 10.40 -0.62
N ASN A 13 19.18 9.63 -1.24
CA ASN A 13 18.89 9.76 -2.66
C ASN A 13 17.50 10.34 -2.96
N SER A 14 16.60 10.44 -1.98
CA SER A 14 15.24 10.89 -2.23
C SER A 14 14.99 12.38 -1.93
N VAL A 15 15.83 12.99 -1.08
CA VAL A 15 15.60 14.35 -0.55
C VAL A 15 15.90 15.41 -1.60
N ASP A 16 14.88 16.21 -1.98
CA ASP A 16 15.03 17.37 -2.84
C ASP A 16 15.39 18.59 -1.96
N VAL A 17 16.67 18.94 -1.94
CA VAL A 17 17.17 20.05 -1.09
C VAL A 17 16.88 21.42 -1.69
N GLU A 18 16.68 21.50 -3.02
CA GLU A 18 16.47 22.76 -3.72
C GLU A 18 15.00 23.18 -3.72
N LYS A 19 14.09 22.23 -4.05
CA LYS A 19 12.66 22.51 -4.23
C LYS A 19 11.79 22.00 -3.07
N GLY A 20 12.42 21.39 -2.05
CA GLY A 20 11.72 20.86 -0.88
C GLY A 20 11.07 19.49 -1.12
N GLY A 21 10.65 18.83 -0.04
CA GLY A 21 10.08 17.49 -0.10
C GLY A 21 11.07 16.45 -0.64
N PHE A 22 10.61 15.62 -1.57
CA PHE A 22 11.36 14.50 -2.12
C PHE A 22 11.27 14.52 -3.64
N TYR A 23 12.25 13.96 -4.33
CA TYR A 23 12.20 13.81 -5.79
C TYR A 23 11.05 12.91 -6.22
N GLY A 24 10.36 13.28 -7.30
CA GLY A 24 9.28 12.48 -7.87
C GLY A 24 9.76 11.22 -8.60
N ALA A 25 11.01 11.23 -9.07
CA ALA A 25 11.64 10.09 -9.73
C ALA A 25 13.17 10.11 -9.59
N VAL A 26 13.76 8.92 -9.42
CA VAL A 26 15.22 8.69 -9.43
C VAL A 26 15.48 7.42 -10.23
N ASP A 27 16.41 7.47 -11.18
CA ASP A 27 16.73 6.33 -12.04
C ASP A 27 17.52 5.22 -11.31
N VAL A 28 17.85 4.16 -12.02
CA VAL A 28 18.62 3.02 -11.46
C VAL A 28 20.07 3.40 -11.10
N ASN A 29 20.61 4.47 -11.68
CA ASN A 29 21.95 4.99 -11.42
C ASN A 29 21.97 6.02 -10.28
N ASN A 30 20.84 6.21 -9.62
CA ASN A 30 20.61 7.19 -8.55
C ASN A 30 20.65 8.66 -9.04
N VAL A 31 20.35 8.90 -10.31
CA VAL A 31 20.24 10.25 -10.85
C VAL A 31 18.80 10.76 -10.70
N PRO A 32 18.58 11.85 -9.93
CA PRO A 32 17.24 12.38 -9.73
C PRO A 32 16.74 13.14 -10.97
N ASN A 33 15.47 12.93 -11.33
CA ASN A 33 14.79 13.79 -12.27
C ASN A 33 14.23 15.02 -11.51
N THR A 34 14.96 16.14 -11.54
CA THR A 34 14.62 17.36 -10.82
C THR A 34 13.39 18.09 -11.37
N GLN A 35 12.85 17.68 -12.51
CA GLN A 35 11.63 18.24 -13.11
C GLN A 35 10.41 17.33 -12.96
N ALA A 36 10.58 16.10 -12.49
CA ALA A 36 9.47 15.18 -12.32
C ALA A 36 8.44 15.70 -11.31
N ASP A 37 7.17 15.53 -11.64
CA ASP A 37 6.08 15.78 -10.71
C ASP A 37 6.20 14.89 -9.47
N LYS A 38 5.77 15.40 -8.33
CA LYS A 38 5.78 14.69 -7.05
C LYS A 38 4.39 14.13 -6.80
N GLY A 39 4.31 12.80 -6.68
CA GLY A 39 3.04 12.10 -6.48
C GLY A 39 2.62 12.02 -5.01
N LEU A 40 1.31 12.07 -4.76
CA LEU A 40 0.72 11.97 -3.42
C LEU A 40 1.04 10.63 -2.77
N ILE A 41 0.92 9.53 -3.52
CA ILE A 41 1.18 8.17 -3.02
C ILE A 41 2.62 8.03 -2.54
N LEU A 42 3.59 8.44 -3.35
CA LEU A 42 5.00 8.38 -2.99
C LEU A 42 5.30 9.14 -1.69
N ASN A 43 4.84 10.40 -1.60
CA ASN A 43 5.10 11.23 -0.43
C ASN A 43 4.40 10.71 0.84
N SER A 44 3.19 10.16 0.71
CA SER A 44 2.46 9.51 1.81
C SER A 44 3.18 8.24 2.27
N ARG A 45 3.65 7.41 1.35
CA ARG A 45 4.42 6.20 1.67
C ARG A 45 5.75 6.51 2.35
N ILE A 46 6.44 7.58 1.95
CA ILE A 46 7.65 8.06 2.64
C ILE A 46 7.31 8.49 4.08
N LEU A 47 6.27 9.30 4.27
CA LEU A 47 5.83 9.73 5.60
C LEU A 47 5.51 8.54 6.49
N TRP A 48 4.72 7.59 5.98
CA TRP A 48 4.35 6.38 6.72
C TRP A 48 5.59 5.59 7.14
N THR A 49 6.48 5.29 6.17
CA THR A 49 7.65 4.43 6.41
C THR A 49 8.60 5.02 7.46
N PHE A 50 8.94 6.29 7.35
CA PHE A 50 9.83 6.92 8.33
C PHE A 50 9.16 7.12 9.69
N SER A 51 7.84 7.29 9.75
CA SER A 51 7.09 7.31 11.00
C SER A 51 7.11 5.94 11.69
N ALA A 52 6.81 4.86 10.96
CA ALA A 52 6.83 3.50 11.47
C ALA A 52 8.25 3.06 11.89
N ALA A 53 9.26 3.40 11.08
CA ALA A 53 10.66 3.13 11.41
C ALA A 53 11.10 3.84 12.69
N TYR A 54 10.70 5.11 12.90
CA TYR A 54 11.00 5.85 14.13
C TYR A 54 10.33 5.24 15.36
N GLN A 55 9.12 4.69 15.24
CA GLN A 55 8.49 3.98 16.37
C GLN A 55 9.28 2.73 16.76
N MET A 56 9.84 2.03 15.79
CA MET A 56 10.59 0.79 16.03
C MET A 56 12.00 1.06 16.55
N ASP A 57 12.68 2.08 15.98
CA ASP A 57 14.04 2.48 16.33
C ASP A 57 14.14 4.03 16.24
N PRO A 58 14.08 4.76 17.37
CA PRO A 58 13.92 6.21 17.39
C PRO A 58 15.18 6.99 16.98
N LYS A 59 15.69 6.74 15.77
CA LYS A 59 16.79 7.50 15.20
C LYS A 59 16.36 8.92 14.81
N PRO A 60 17.10 9.98 15.20
CA PRO A 60 16.74 11.37 14.86
C PRO A 60 16.58 11.64 13.36
N GLY A 61 17.35 10.95 12.50
CA GLY A 61 17.24 11.04 11.04
C GLY A 61 15.86 10.64 10.52
N TYR A 62 15.29 9.56 11.07
CA TYR A 62 13.95 9.09 10.67
C TYR A 62 12.86 10.11 11.03
N LYS A 63 12.93 10.69 12.24
CA LYS A 63 12.01 11.75 12.66
C LYS A 63 12.10 12.98 11.75
N LYS A 64 13.33 13.40 11.41
CA LYS A 64 13.58 14.54 10.50
C LYS A 64 12.95 14.32 9.13
N LEU A 65 13.06 13.11 8.58
CA LEU A 65 12.46 12.77 7.28
C LEU A 65 10.94 12.67 7.34
N ALA A 66 10.40 12.11 8.42
CA ALA A 66 8.95 12.11 8.67
C ALA A 66 8.40 13.54 8.79
N ASP A 67 9.07 14.43 9.55
CA ASP A 67 8.67 15.82 9.68
C ASP A 67 8.73 16.56 8.33
N ARG A 68 9.76 16.29 7.52
CA ARG A 68 9.89 16.84 6.18
C ARG A 68 8.74 16.40 5.27
N ALA A 69 8.41 15.12 5.27
CA ALA A 69 7.32 14.56 4.48
C ALA A 69 5.96 15.14 4.91
N PHE A 70 5.70 15.18 6.23
CA PHE A 70 4.47 15.77 6.76
C PHE A 70 4.33 17.24 6.36
N ASN A 71 5.36 18.05 6.55
CA ASN A 71 5.32 19.46 6.22
C ASN A 71 5.07 19.67 4.71
N TYR A 72 5.70 18.87 3.85
CA TYR A 72 5.52 18.97 2.41
C TYR A 72 4.10 18.58 1.98
N LEU A 73 3.56 17.46 2.47
CA LEU A 73 2.18 17.04 2.23
C LEU A 73 1.18 18.07 2.74
N ASN A 74 1.41 18.58 3.93
CA ASN A 74 0.54 19.57 4.56
C ASN A 74 0.49 20.91 3.83
N THR A 75 1.61 21.33 3.22
CA THR A 75 1.75 22.65 2.59
C THR A 75 1.37 22.63 1.12
N TYR A 76 1.77 21.60 0.38
CA TYR A 76 1.69 21.60 -1.08
C TYR A 76 0.63 20.64 -1.65
N PHE A 77 0.35 19.54 -0.97
CA PHE A 77 -0.67 18.59 -1.45
C PHE A 77 -2.06 18.86 -0.89
N TRP A 78 -2.15 19.43 0.32
CA TRP A 78 -3.45 19.67 0.94
C TRP A 78 -4.23 20.77 0.24
N ASP A 79 -5.42 20.42 -0.31
CA ASP A 79 -6.36 21.37 -0.87
C ASP A 79 -7.09 22.11 0.27
N THR A 80 -6.75 23.36 0.49
CA THR A 80 -7.33 24.18 1.55
C THR A 80 -8.76 24.58 1.27
N LYS A 81 -9.18 24.64 0.00
CA LYS A 81 -10.51 25.05 -0.46
C LYS A 81 -11.50 23.89 -0.38
N ASN A 82 -11.18 22.78 -1.03
CA ASN A 82 -12.12 21.67 -1.17
C ASN A 82 -11.82 20.54 -0.17
N LYS A 83 -10.70 20.61 0.56
CA LYS A 83 -10.14 19.55 1.42
C LYS A 83 -9.66 18.34 0.61
N GLY A 84 -9.07 17.34 1.30
CA GLY A 84 -8.37 16.26 0.64
C GLY A 84 -7.06 16.73 0.00
N ALA A 85 -6.50 15.93 -0.88
CA ALA A 85 -5.20 16.19 -1.47
C ALA A 85 -5.24 16.22 -3.01
N TYR A 86 -4.34 16.94 -3.62
CA TYR A 86 -4.06 16.84 -5.06
C TYR A 86 -3.35 15.53 -5.36
N TRP A 87 -3.66 14.91 -6.51
CA TRP A 87 -3.01 13.69 -6.97
C TRP A 87 -1.50 13.88 -7.16
N SER A 88 -1.11 15.01 -7.76
CA SER A 88 0.30 15.37 -7.92
C SER A 88 0.52 16.89 -7.89
N VAL A 89 1.76 17.26 -7.55
CA VAL A 89 2.25 18.63 -7.65
C VAL A 89 3.51 18.64 -8.52
N LYS A 90 3.77 19.76 -9.20
CA LYS A 90 5.01 19.98 -9.95
C LYS A 90 6.22 19.92 -9.04
N SER A 91 7.40 19.77 -9.61
CA SER A 91 8.64 19.72 -8.82
C SER A 91 8.81 20.88 -7.83
N ASN A 92 8.24 22.06 -8.13
CA ASN A 92 8.28 23.26 -7.28
C ASN A 92 7.13 23.35 -6.26
N GLY A 93 6.25 22.35 -6.20
CA GLY A 93 5.13 22.30 -5.26
C GLY A 93 3.82 22.91 -5.75
N THR A 94 3.75 23.52 -6.94
CA THR A 94 2.47 24.00 -7.49
C THR A 94 1.59 22.80 -7.91
N PRO A 95 0.26 22.85 -7.71
CA PRO A 95 -0.64 21.77 -8.16
C PRO A 95 -0.43 21.44 -9.64
N SER A 96 -0.36 20.16 -9.98
CA SER A 96 -0.21 19.63 -11.33
C SER A 96 -1.47 18.89 -11.76
N ASP A 97 -1.80 17.80 -11.11
CA ASP A 97 -3.08 17.12 -11.27
C ASP A 97 -3.88 17.24 -9.98
N THR A 98 -5.04 17.90 -10.06
CA THR A 98 -5.85 18.26 -8.89
C THR A 98 -6.99 17.28 -8.59
N HIS A 99 -7.17 16.22 -9.42
CA HIS A 99 -8.20 15.23 -9.15
C HIS A 99 -7.99 14.52 -7.80
N LYS A 100 -9.08 14.04 -7.21
CA LYS A 100 -9.08 13.33 -5.94
C LYS A 100 -9.22 11.84 -6.21
N GLN A 101 -8.19 11.08 -5.88
CA GLN A 101 -8.19 9.64 -6.00
C GLN A 101 -8.32 9.01 -4.61
N VAL A 102 -9.38 8.27 -4.38
CA VAL A 102 -9.74 7.71 -3.06
C VAL A 102 -8.64 6.81 -2.50
N TYR A 103 -7.99 6.04 -3.34
CA TYR A 103 -6.78 5.28 -2.99
C TYR A 103 -5.68 6.16 -2.39
N ALA A 104 -5.35 7.26 -3.04
CA ALA A 104 -4.28 8.15 -2.58
C ALA A 104 -4.68 8.96 -1.35
N GLU A 105 -5.96 9.34 -1.23
CA GLU A 105 -6.51 9.94 0.00
C GLU A 105 -6.39 8.96 1.17
N GLY A 106 -6.65 7.67 0.94
CA GLY A 106 -6.43 6.59 1.91
C GLY A 106 -4.98 6.54 2.39
N PHE A 107 -4.01 6.61 1.47
CA PHE A 107 -2.59 6.65 1.83
C PHE A 107 -2.20 7.90 2.62
N MET A 108 -2.74 9.07 2.29
CA MET A 108 -2.48 10.29 3.06
C MET A 108 -3.06 10.19 4.47
N LEU A 109 -4.29 9.68 4.62
CA LEU A 109 -4.90 9.39 5.91
C LEU A 109 -4.03 8.44 6.72
N TYR A 110 -3.60 7.33 6.11
CA TYR A 110 -2.76 6.30 6.72
C TYR A 110 -1.45 6.89 7.25
N ALA A 111 -0.77 7.67 6.41
CA ALA A 111 0.48 8.32 6.76
C ALA A 111 0.32 9.37 7.87
N PHE A 112 -0.73 10.16 7.84
CA PHE A 112 -1.01 11.17 8.88
C PHE A 112 -1.34 10.52 10.23
N ALA A 113 -2.11 9.42 10.23
CA ALA A 113 -2.39 8.67 11.45
C ALA A 113 -1.11 8.05 12.03
N GLU A 114 -0.23 7.51 11.18
CA GLU A 114 1.06 6.96 11.60
C GLU A 114 2.00 8.04 12.16
N TYR A 115 2.10 9.17 11.47
CA TYR A 115 2.88 10.31 11.93
C TYR A 115 2.38 10.88 13.26
N TYR A 116 1.07 10.90 13.50
CA TYR A 116 0.51 11.31 14.78
C TYR A 116 0.99 10.44 15.94
N LYS A 117 1.21 9.14 15.73
CA LYS A 117 1.72 8.25 16.79
C LYS A 117 3.05 8.72 17.36
N ILE A 118 3.93 9.24 16.50
CA ILE A 118 5.29 9.67 16.87
C ILE A 118 5.42 11.17 17.21
N SER A 119 4.56 12.01 16.64
CA SER A 119 4.69 13.47 16.75
C SER A 119 3.72 14.09 17.74
N LYS A 120 2.58 13.45 17.99
CA LYS A 120 1.39 14.01 18.67
C LYS A 120 0.91 15.33 18.05
N ASN A 121 1.24 15.56 16.78
CA ASN A 121 0.83 16.74 16.04
C ASN A 121 -0.69 16.71 15.78
N SER A 122 -1.43 17.59 16.44
CA SER A 122 -2.89 17.65 16.33
C SER A 122 -3.38 17.91 14.91
N GLN A 123 -2.62 18.68 14.10
CA GLN A 123 -2.98 18.96 12.70
C GLN A 123 -2.94 17.69 11.84
N ALA A 124 -2.00 16.78 12.09
CA ALA A 124 -1.95 15.49 11.40
C ALA A 124 -3.20 14.65 11.68
N LEU A 125 -3.59 14.54 12.96
CA LEU A 125 -4.79 13.79 13.34
C LEU A 125 -6.07 14.46 12.78
N GLU A 126 -6.19 15.78 12.88
CA GLU A 126 -7.37 16.48 12.35
C GLU A 126 -7.51 16.32 10.82
N LYS A 127 -6.41 16.34 10.08
CA LYS A 127 -6.46 16.08 8.62
C LYS A 127 -6.79 14.63 8.30
N ALA A 128 -6.24 13.66 9.03
CA ALA A 128 -6.62 12.25 8.88
C ALA A 128 -8.12 12.05 9.12
N LYS A 129 -8.68 12.65 10.18
CA LYS A 129 -10.11 12.65 10.47
C LYS A 129 -10.95 13.37 9.39
N SER A 130 -10.44 14.48 8.85
CA SER A 130 -11.08 15.21 7.76
C SER A 130 -11.18 14.37 6.48
N ILE A 131 -10.09 13.67 6.11
CA ILE A 131 -10.12 12.74 4.96
C ILE A 131 -11.14 11.62 5.22
N TYR A 132 -11.09 10.98 6.39
CA TYR A 132 -12.08 9.97 6.75
C TYR A 132 -13.51 10.48 6.59
N GLN A 133 -13.82 11.68 7.11
CA GLN A 133 -15.15 12.28 7.00
C GLN A 133 -15.57 12.53 5.55
N ILE A 134 -14.64 12.99 4.68
CA ILE A 134 -14.90 13.19 3.26
C ILE A 134 -15.21 11.85 2.58
N LEU A 135 -14.41 10.82 2.84
CA LEU A 135 -14.63 9.49 2.29
C LEU A 135 -16.02 8.96 2.69
N GLN A 136 -16.44 9.15 3.94
CA GLN A 136 -17.77 8.74 4.41
C GLN A 136 -18.92 9.50 3.75
N THR A 137 -18.74 10.80 3.47
CA THR A 137 -19.84 11.68 3.02
C THR A 137 -19.89 11.89 1.51
N LYS A 138 -18.76 11.72 0.80
CA LYS A 138 -18.63 12.00 -0.64
C LYS A 138 -18.38 10.76 -1.48
N CYS A 139 -17.61 9.79 -0.94
CA CYS A 139 -17.09 8.69 -1.74
C CYS A 139 -17.78 7.35 -1.46
N LYS A 140 -18.45 7.23 -0.31
CA LYS A 140 -19.12 5.99 0.10
C LYS A 140 -20.37 5.73 -0.75
N ASP A 141 -20.48 4.51 -1.29
CA ASP A 141 -21.74 4.02 -1.87
C ASP A 141 -22.71 3.65 -0.75
N LEU A 142 -23.71 4.49 -0.55
CA LEU A 142 -24.72 4.29 0.51
C LEU A 142 -25.70 3.17 0.19
N LYS A 143 -25.81 2.74 -1.08
CA LYS A 143 -26.74 1.70 -1.50
C LYS A 143 -26.12 0.31 -1.39
N ASN A 144 -24.89 0.14 -1.94
CA ASN A 144 -24.28 -1.18 -2.06
C ASN A 144 -23.05 -1.34 -1.14
N GLY A 145 -22.66 -0.29 -0.42
CA GLY A 145 -21.45 -0.26 0.40
C GLY A 145 -20.16 -0.11 -0.41
N GLY A 146 -19.05 0.10 0.28
CA GLY A 146 -17.76 0.38 -0.33
C GLY A 146 -17.64 1.82 -0.84
N TYR A 147 -16.66 2.08 -1.71
CA TYR A 147 -16.27 3.41 -2.13
C TYR A 147 -16.08 3.49 -3.64
N TYR A 148 -16.53 4.62 -4.22
CA TYR A 148 -16.16 5.01 -5.58
C TYR A 148 -14.74 5.61 -5.58
N GLU A 149 -14.05 5.66 -6.72
CA GLU A 149 -12.60 5.80 -6.75
C GLU A 149 -12.09 7.20 -7.09
N ALA A 150 -12.76 7.94 -7.99
CA ALA A 150 -12.19 9.16 -8.53
C ALA A 150 -13.18 10.32 -8.61
N TYR A 151 -12.66 11.50 -8.31
CA TYR A 151 -13.41 12.76 -8.27
C TYR A 151 -12.57 13.89 -8.85
N ASN A 152 -13.24 14.91 -9.39
CA ASN A 152 -12.55 16.15 -9.71
C ASN A 152 -12.13 16.90 -8.43
N GLU A 153 -11.44 18.01 -8.58
CA GLU A 153 -10.97 18.84 -7.46
C GLU A 153 -12.07 19.20 -6.46
N ALA A 154 -13.30 19.42 -6.94
CA ALA A 154 -14.46 19.81 -6.13
C ALA A 154 -15.28 18.62 -5.59
N TRP A 155 -14.77 17.39 -5.68
CA TRP A 155 -15.46 16.16 -5.26
C TRP A 155 -16.70 15.80 -6.09
N THR A 156 -16.76 16.21 -7.36
CA THR A 156 -17.73 15.66 -8.32
C THR A 156 -17.18 14.36 -8.88
N PRO A 157 -17.96 13.25 -8.92
CA PRO A 157 -17.50 11.99 -9.48
C PRO A 157 -16.98 12.14 -10.93
N ILE A 158 -15.90 11.46 -11.26
CA ILE A 158 -15.34 11.38 -12.62
C ILE A 158 -15.56 9.95 -13.10
N GLU A 159 -16.20 9.79 -14.26
CA GLU A 159 -16.25 8.51 -14.96
C GLU A 159 -14.86 8.22 -15.52
N ASP A 160 -14.41 6.99 -15.57
CA ASP A 160 -13.19 6.50 -16.22
C ASP A 160 -11.82 6.67 -15.55
N LYS A 161 -11.72 6.97 -14.24
CA LYS A 161 -10.41 6.96 -13.56
C LYS A 161 -10.35 5.96 -12.40
N THR A 162 -10.34 4.68 -12.70
CA THR A 162 -9.79 3.70 -11.75
C THR A 162 -8.25 3.85 -11.69
N ILE A 163 -7.61 3.40 -10.60
CA ILE A 163 -6.14 3.48 -10.39
C ILE A 163 -5.37 2.78 -11.51
N THR A 164 -5.95 1.76 -12.08
CA THR A 164 -5.51 1.07 -13.29
C THR A 164 -6.43 1.49 -14.42
N GLU A 165 -5.94 1.64 -15.64
CA GLU A 165 -6.70 1.99 -16.84
C GLU A 165 -7.94 1.09 -17.01
N GLY A 166 -8.94 1.31 -16.14
CA GLY A 166 -10.14 0.49 -16.03
C GLY A 166 -11.11 0.75 -17.16
N LYS A 167 -11.93 -0.23 -17.44
CA LYS A 167 -13.06 -0.07 -18.38
C LYS A 167 -14.17 0.75 -17.72
N ALA A 168 -14.98 1.44 -18.51
CA ALA A 168 -16.04 2.35 -18.02
C ALA A 168 -17.05 1.73 -17.04
N ASP A 169 -17.19 0.41 -17.03
CA ASP A 169 -18.06 -0.33 -16.11
C ASP A 169 -17.39 -0.82 -14.82
N GLN A 170 -16.09 -0.52 -14.64
CA GLN A 170 -15.33 -0.82 -13.41
C GLN A 170 -15.45 0.37 -12.44
N LYS A 171 -16.35 0.29 -11.49
CA LYS A 171 -16.67 1.39 -10.56
C LYS A 171 -15.98 1.26 -9.21
N LYS A 172 -15.59 0.05 -8.82
CA LYS A 172 -14.91 -0.27 -7.55
C LYS A 172 -13.77 -1.23 -7.82
N SER A 173 -12.62 -1.01 -7.15
CA SER A 173 -11.49 -1.93 -7.18
C SER A 173 -11.22 -2.53 -5.81
N MET A 174 -10.74 -3.76 -5.81
CA MET A 174 -10.19 -4.42 -4.64
C MET A 174 -9.07 -3.60 -4.01
N ASN A 175 -8.17 -3.07 -4.85
CA ASN A 175 -6.96 -2.39 -4.41
C ASN A 175 -7.27 -1.12 -3.60
N THR A 176 -8.21 -0.28 -4.05
CA THR A 176 -8.68 0.87 -3.27
C THR A 176 -9.24 0.44 -1.91
N HIS A 177 -10.08 -0.60 -1.89
CA HIS A 177 -10.68 -1.08 -0.64
C HIS A 177 -9.66 -1.68 0.32
N LEU A 178 -8.64 -2.39 -0.17
CA LEU A 178 -7.58 -2.96 0.65
C LEU A 178 -6.79 -1.87 1.41
N HIS A 179 -6.39 -0.82 0.70
CA HIS A 179 -5.62 0.24 1.35
C HIS A 179 -6.48 1.20 2.16
N LEU A 180 -7.79 1.30 1.87
CA LEU A 180 -8.71 2.02 2.75
C LEU A 180 -8.93 1.29 4.09
N ILE A 181 -9.14 -0.02 4.08
CA ILE A 181 -9.34 -0.76 5.33
C ILE A 181 -8.08 -0.76 6.19
N GLU A 182 -6.90 -0.85 5.58
CA GLU A 182 -5.61 -0.70 6.24
C GLU A 182 -5.49 0.69 6.89
N ALA A 183 -5.77 1.75 6.13
CA ALA A 183 -5.73 3.13 6.62
C ALA A 183 -6.74 3.39 7.76
N PHE A 184 -7.93 2.84 7.67
CA PHE A 184 -8.95 2.95 8.71
C PHE A 184 -8.57 2.19 9.98
N GLY A 185 -7.97 0.99 9.85
CA GLY A 185 -7.41 0.24 10.96
C GLY A 185 -6.34 1.06 11.70
N ASN A 186 -5.45 1.70 10.95
CA ASN A 186 -4.40 2.55 11.51
C ASN A 186 -4.96 3.82 12.20
N LEU A 187 -5.95 4.46 11.58
CA LEU A 187 -6.63 5.60 12.19
C LEU A 187 -7.34 5.19 13.49
N TYR A 188 -7.96 3.99 13.52
CA TYR A 188 -8.65 3.47 14.71
C TYR A 188 -7.73 3.33 15.93
N GLN A 189 -6.45 3.04 15.73
CA GLN A 189 -5.47 2.95 16.82
C GLN A 189 -5.25 4.29 17.54
N VAL A 190 -5.42 5.41 16.83
CA VAL A 190 -5.19 6.77 17.39
C VAL A 190 -6.48 7.56 17.58
N TYR A 191 -7.56 7.12 16.98
CA TYR A 191 -8.90 7.69 17.07
C TYR A 191 -9.95 6.59 17.19
N PRO A 192 -10.02 5.87 18.32
CA PRO A 192 -11.01 4.82 18.54
C PRO A 192 -12.43 5.42 18.60
N ASN A 193 -13.19 5.17 17.55
CA ASN A 193 -14.53 5.74 17.37
C ASN A 193 -15.51 4.63 16.94
N LYS A 194 -16.73 4.63 17.46
CA LYS A 194 -17.75 3.59 17.19
C LYS A 194 -18.10 3.51 15.69
N ASN A 195 -18.25 4.66 15.02
CA ASN A 195 -18.62 4.69 13.61
C ASN A 195 -17.46 4.18 12.73
N LEU A 196 -16.22 4.53 13.06
CA LEU A 196 -15.03 4.02 12.36
C LEU A 196 -14.90 2.50 12.55
N LYS A 197 -15.15 1.99 13.76
CA LYS A 197 -15.16 0.53 14.00
C LYS A 197 -16.25 -0.17 13.16
N ALA A 198 -17.46 0.34 13.15
CA ALA A 198 -18.57 -0.20 12.35
C ALA A 198 -18.24 -0.17 10.84
N GLU A 199 -17.57 0.89 10.38
CA GLU A 199 -17.11 0.96 8.99
C GLU A 199 -16.06 -0.09 8.65
N ILE A 200 -15.06 -0.30 9.52
CA ILE A 200 -14.06 -1.36 9.35
C ILE A 200 -14.75 -2.74 9.31
N GLU A 201 -15.72 -2.99 10.19
CA GLU A 201 -16.49 -4.24 10.20
C GLU A 201 -17.29 -4.42 8.90
N SER A 202 -17.89 -3.35 8.36
CA SER A 202 -18.58 -3.34 7.06
C SER A 202 -17.61 -3.66 5.92
N MET A 203 -16.41 -3.10 5.93
CA MET A 203 -15.41 -3.38 4.90
C MET A 203 -14.88 -4.82 5.01
N LEU A 204 -14.67 -5.36 6.21
CA LEU A 204 -14.34 -6.77 6.39
C LEU A 204 -15.43 -7.70 5.82
N ALA A 205 -16.72 -7.32 5.96
CA ALA A 205 -17.82 -8.05 5.34
C ALA A 205 -17.76 -7.98 3.81
N ILE A 206 -17.47 -6.80 3.23
CA ILE A 206 -17.29 -6.64 1.79
C ILE A 206 -16.15 -7.51 1.28
N PHE A 207 -15.02 -7.55 1.97
CA PHE A 207 -13.91 -8.45 1.59
C PHE A 207 -14.33 -9.91 1.64
N HIS A 208 -14.94 -10.34 2.74
CA HIS A 208 -15.32 -11.73 2.95
C HIS A 208 -16.40 -12.20 1.97
N ASP A 209 -17.43 -11.37 1.73
CA ASP A 209 -18.66 -11.81 1.04
C ASP A 209 -18.69 -11.41 -0.45
N LYS A 210 -17.86 -10.43 -0.87
CA LYS A 210 -17.87 -9.87 -2.23
C LYS A 210 -16.51 -10.01 -2.93
N ILE A 211 -15.45 -9.46 -2.34
CA ILE A 211 -14.13 -9.41 -2.98
C ILE A 211 -13.47 -10.79 -3.00
N ILE A 212 -13.58 -11.55 -1.89
CA ILE A 212 -13.02 -12.91 -1.76
C ILE A 212 -14.14 -13.95 -1.65
N ALA A 213 -15.20 -13.78 -2.43
CA ALA A 213 -16.42 -14.59 -2.33
C ALA A 213 -16.18 -16.11 -2.49
N ASN A 214 -15.11 -16.50 -3.19
CA ASN A 214 -14.70 -17.90 -3.33
C ASN A 214 -13.87 -18.42 -2.14
N GLY A 215 -13.53 -17.55 -1.17
CA GLY A 215 -12.74 -17.87 0.02
C GLY A 215 -11.25 -18.13 -0.25
N LYS A 216 -10.70 -17.75 -1.43
CA LYS A 216 -9.34 -18.10 -1.85
C LYS A 216 -8.60 -16.97 -2.56
N THR A 217 -9.24 -16.30 -3.53
CA THR A 217 -8.65 -15.26 -4.37
C THR A 217 -9.54 -14.05 -4.42
N GLN A 218 -8.96 -12.90 -4.71
CA GLN A 218 -9.67 -11.65 -4.85
C GLN A 218 -10.13 -11.44 -6.29
N THR A 219 -11.36 -10.95 -6.46
CA THR A 219 -11.76 -10.30 -7.70
C THR A 219 -11.25 -8.86 -7.69
N LEU A 220 -10.63 -8.40 -8.78
CA LEU A 220 -9.92 -7.12 -8.78
C LEU A 220 -10.83 -5.92 -9.04
N PHE A 221 -11.85 -6.08 -9.89
CA PHE A 221 -12.75 -4.99 -10.32
C PHE A 221 -14.21 -5.38 -10.27
N PHE A 222 -15.07 -4.41 -10.00
CA PHE A 222 -16.51 -4.59 -9.84
C PHE A 222 -17.29 -3.41 -10.42
N THR A 223 -18.57 -3.67 -10.74
CA THR A 223 -19.60 -2.62 -10.87
C THR A 223 -19.93 -2.03 -9.50
N ASP A 224 -20.83 -1.03 -9.46
CA ASP A 224 -21.34 -0.45 -8.22
C ASP A 224 -22.09 -1.45 -7.34
N ASP A 225 -22.79 -2.44 -7.90
CA ASP A 225 -23.51 -3.50 -7.17
C ASP A 225 -22.64 -4.72 -6.80
N TRP A 226 -21.34 -4.64 -6.97
CA TRP A 226 -20.35 -5.69 -6.71
C TRP A 226 -20.40 -6.87 -7.70
N SER A 227 -20.97 -6.69 -8.89
CA SER A 227 -20.85 -7.69 -9.95
C SER A 227 -19.41 -7.74 -10.48
N PRO A 228 -18.75 -8.92 -10.55
CA PRO A 228 -17.36 -9.05 -10.98
C PRO A 228 -17.10 -8.50 -12.40
N ARG A 229 -15.96 -7.86 -12.60
CA ARG A 229 -15.50 -7.28 -13.86
C ARG A 229 -14.04 -7.65 -14.20
N SER A 230 -13.48 -8.63 -13.51
CA SER A 230 -12.14 -9.15 -13.76
C SER A 230 -12.08 -10.64 -13.48
N GLU A 231 -11.37 -11.37 -14.33
CA GLU A 231 -10.98 -12.77 -14.13
C GLU A 231 -9.50 -12.89 -13.74
N ALA A 232 -8.79 -11.77 -13.72
CA ALA A 232 -7.39 -11.73 -13.36
C ALA A 232 -7.19 -12.03 -11.86
N VAL A 233 -6.13 -12.77 -11.56
CA VAL A 233 -5.67 -13.08 -10.20
C VAL A 233 -4.32 -12.41 -9.99
N SER A 234 -4.23 -11.51 -9.03
CA SER A 234 -2.98 -10.89 -8.61
C SER A 234 -2.43 -11.61 -7.39
N PHE A 235 -1.40 -12.42 -7.60
CA PHE A 235 -0.82 -13.23 -6.53
C PHE A 235 -0.27 -12.38 -5.38
N GLY A 236 0.34 -11.23 -5.72
CA GLY A 236 0.86 -10.28 -4.73
C GLY A 236 -0.25 -9.70 -3.84
N HIS A 237 -1.39 -9.29 -4.43
CA HIS A 237 -2.49 -8.76 -3.64
C HIS A 237 -3.19 -9.85 -2.81
N ASP A 238 -3.29 -11.06 -3.32
CA ASP A 238 -3.87 -12.17 -2.55
C ASP A 238 -3.05 -12.43 -1.29
N ILE A 239 -1.73 -12.55 -1.40
CA ILE A 239 -0.89 -12.78 -0.21
C ILE A 239 -0.80 -11.55 0.71
N GLU A 240 -0.88 -10.32 0.19
CA GLU A 240 -0.95 -9.09 0.97
C GLU A 240 -2.24 -9.04 1.80
N SER A 241 -3.39 -9.28 1.18
CA SER A 241 -4.67 -9.29 1.87
C SER A 241 -4.77 -10.40 2.92
N ALA A 242 -4.11 -11.53 2.71
CA ALA A 242 -4.12 -12.64 3.65
C ALA A 242 -3.65 -12.22 5.07
N TRP A 243 -2.73 -11.28 5.17
CA TRP A 243 -2.27 -10.82 6.48
C TRP A 243 -2.85 -9.47 6.90
N LEU A 244 -3.08 -8.52 5.97
CA LEU A 244 -3.63 -7.19 6.30
C LEU A 244 -5.05 -7.24 6.85
N LEU A 245 -5.92 -8.09 6.29
CA LEU A 245 -7.31 -8.23 6.77
C LEU A 245 -7.36 -8.82 8.19
N LEU A 246 -6.48 -9.77 8.48
CA LEU A 246 -6.37 -10.34 9.81
C LEU A 246 -5.87 -9.30 10.82
N GLU A 247 -4.80 -8.56 10.50
CA GLU A 247 -4.27 -7.49 11.35
C GLU A 247 -5.33 -6.42 11.63
N THR A 248 -6.12 -6.06 10.63
CA THR A 248 -7.23 -5.12 10.80
C THR A 248 -8.30 -5.66 11.76
N ALA A 249 -8.69 -6.93 11.63
CA ALA A 249 -9.65 -7.57 12.53
C ALA A 249 -9.12 -7.63 13.98
N GLU A 250 -7.84 -7.90 14.15
CA GLU A 250 -7.16 -7.92 15.47
C GLU A 250 -7.08 -6.50 16.07
N THR A 251 -6.82 -5.48 15.25
CA THR A 251 -6.79 -4.08 15.67
C THR A 251 -8.12 -3.62 16.28
N ILE A 252 -9.25 -4.01 15.68
CA ILE A 252 -10.59 -3.67 16.23
C ILE A 252 -11.05 -4.62 17.34
N LYS A 253 -10.27 -5.67 17.64
CA LYS A 253 -10.53 -6.65 18.69
C LYS A 253 -11.91 -7.29 18.58
N ASN A 254 -12.33 -7.68 17.36
CA ASN A 254 -13.60 -8.37 17.14
C ASN A 254 -13.35 -9.88 16.94
N PRO A 255 -13.72 -10.75 17.91
CA PRO A 255 -13.39 -12.18 17.86
C PRO A 255 -14.04 -12.91 16.68
N ILE A 256 -15.20 -12.45 16.22
CA ILE A 256 -15.89 -13.04 15.07
C ILE A 256 -15.08 -12.78 13.80
N TRP A 257 -14.67 -11.52 13.58
CA TRP A 257 -13.87 -11.17 12.42
C TRP A 257 -12.46 -11.76 12.49
N ILE A 258 -11.83 -11.80 13.65
CA ILE A 258 -10.53 -12.46 13.82
C ILE A 258 -10.63 -13.94 13.39
N LYS A 259 -11.65 -14.68 13.84
CA LYS A 259 -11.84 -16.08 13.44
C LYS A 259 -12.05 -16.23 11.93
N LYS A 260 -12.90 -15.40 11.30
CA LYS A 260 -13.15 -15.44 9.86
C LYS A 260 -11.88 -15.11 9.07
N MET A 261 -11.17 -14.04 9.45
CA MET A 261 -9.97 -13.59 8.73
C MET A 261 -8.80 -14.57 8.91
N LYS A 262 -8.66 -15.27 10.04
CA LYS A 262 -7.68 -16.37 10.19
C LYS A 262 -7.91 -17.49 9.19
N THR A 263 -9.15 -17.93 9.03
CA THR A 263 -9.49 -18.99 8.05
C THR A 263 -9.20 -18.49 6.63
N LEU A 264 -9.61 -17.27 6.32
CA LEU A 264 -9.40 -16.66 5.01
C LEU A 264 -7.91 -16.51 4.69
N ALA A 265 -7.12 -16.00 5.63
CA ALA A 265 -5.67 -15.83 5.49
C ALA A 265 -4.95 -17.13 5.12
N ILE A 266 -5.31 -18.24 5.77
CA ILE A 266 -4.73 -19.56 5.48
C ILE A 266 -5.11 -20.01 4.07
N ASN A 267 -6.38 -19.91 3.69
CA ASN A 267 -6.87 -20.33 2.38
C ASN A 267 -6.21 -19.50 1.25
N MET A 268 -6.09 -18.20 1.44
CA MET A 268 -5.46 -17.31 0.47
C MET A 268 -3.95 -17.60 0.34
N ALA A 269 -3.25 -17.86 1.44
CA ALA A 269 -1.83 -18.23 1.39
C ALA A 269 -1.62 -19.56 0.66
N ILE A 270 -2.51 -20.56 0.83
CA ILE A 270 -2.49 -21.82 0.06
C ILE A 270 -2.69 -21.55 -1.44
N GLU A 271 -3.64 -20.69 -1.78
CA GLU A 271 -3.95 -20.42 -3.20
C GLU A 271 -2.86 -19.56 -3.86
N ALA A 272 -2.31 -18.56 -3.16
CA ALA A 272 -1.23 -17.70 -3.64
C ALA A 272 0.07 -18.46 -3.94
N GLU A 273 0.28 -19.65 -3.35
CA GLU A 273 1.41 -20.52 -3.67
C GLU A 273 1.48 -20.86 -5.15
N LYS A 274 0.35 -20.92 -5.85
CA LYS A 274 0.30 -21.17 -7.30
C LYS A 274 0.98 -20.07 -8.13
N GLY A 275 1.23 -18.92 -7.54
CA GLY A 275 2.00 -17.81 -8.10
C GLY A 275 3.49 -17.85 -7.81
N ILE A 276 3.99 -18.85 -7.09
CA ILE A 276 5.43 -18.98 -6.81
C ILE A 276 6.09 -19.75 -7.95
N ASP A 277 7.17 -19.17 -8.49
CA ASP A 277 8.03 -19.84 -9.42
C ASP A 277 8.85 -20.93 -8.69
N PRO A 278 8.67 -22.22 -9.03
CA PRO A 278 9.37 -23.29 -8.34
C PRO A 278 10.89 -23.31 -8.62
N THR A 279 11.37 -22.54 -9.60
CA THR A 279 12.78 -22.53 -9.99
C THR A 279 13.63 -21.61 -9.13
N ASP A 280 13.06 -20.49 -8.65
CA ASP A 280 13.81 -19.47 -7.90
C ASP A 280 13.08 -18.95 -6.64
N GLY A 281 11.83 -19.36 -6.41
CA GLY A 281 11.04 -18.96 -5.24
C GLY A 281 10.42 -17.55 -5.33
N GLY A 282 10.58 -16.86 -6.45
CA GLY A 282 9.96 -15.54 -6.68
C GLY A 282 8.49 -15.67 -7.04
N MET A 283 7.70 -14.65 -6.68
CA MET A 283 6.27 -14.60 -6.99
C MET A 283 6.04 -13.92 -8.35
N TRP A 284 5.33 -14.59 -9.25
CA TRP A 284 4.84 -14.04 -10.50
C TRP A 284 3.84 -12.91 -10.26
N ASN A 285 3.71 -12.01 -11.24
CA ASN A 285 2.88 -10.82 -11.11
C ASN A 285 1.39 -11.17 -11.03
N GLU A 286 0.86 -11.81 -12.07
CA GLU A 286 -0.57 -12.11 -12.17
C GLU A 286 -0.88 -13.27 -13.12
N LYS A 287 -2.10 -13.79 -13.03
CA LYS A 287 -2.68 -14.72 -14.01
C LYS A 287 -3.94 -14.10 -14.59
N ASN A 288 -4.07 -14.07 -15.92
CA ASN A 288 -5.26 -13.57 -16.61
C ASN A 288 -5.62 -14.48 -17.78
N GLN A 289 -6.87 -14.93 -17.85
CA GLN A 289 -7.38 -15.83 -18.89
C GLN A 289 -6.49 -17.06 -19.17
N GLY A 290 -5.96 -17.65 -18.08
CA GLY A 290 -5.09 -18.81 -18.16
C GLY A 290 -3.60 -18.50 -18.41
N HIS A 291 -3.26 -17.30 -18.87
CA HIS A 291 -1.88 -16.85 -19.08
C HIS A 291 -1.28 -16.30 -17.77
N ILE A 292 -0.04 -16.71 -17.47
CA ILE A 292 0.70 -16.18 -16.33
C ILE A 292 1.69 -15.13 -16.85
N ASN A 293 1.58 -13.89 -16.32
CA ASN A 293 2.60 -12.87 -16.46
C ASN A 293 3.73 -13.21 -15.48
N THR A 294 4.86 -13.67 -16.01
CA THR A 294 6.00 -14.18 -15.24
C THR A 294 6.95 -13.09 -14.73
N GLN A 295 6.66 -11.81 -14.96
CA GLN A 295 7.38 -10.71 -14.32
C GLN A 295 7.32 -10.85 -12.81
N LYS A 296 8.40 -10.46 -12.12
CA LYS A 296 8.50 -10.53 -10.65
C LYS A 296 8.86 -9.15 -10.11
N HIS A 297 7.85 -8.40 -9.72
CA HIS A 297 8.00 -7.05 -9.15
C HIS A 297 8.43 -7.12 -7.67
N TRP A 298 9.01 -6.03 -7.15
CA TRP A 298 9.55 -5.97 -5.77
C TRP A 298 8.47 -6.13 -4.70
N TRP A 299 7.28 -5.54 -4.90
CA TRP A 299 6.24 -5.51 -3.89
C TRP A 299 5.57 -6.86 -3.64
N PRO A 300 5.25 -7.70 -4.66
CA PRO A 300 4.74 -9.05 -4.40
C PRO A 300 5.73 -9.92 -3.60
N GLN A 301 7.04 -9.76 -3.83
CA GLN A 301 8.05 -10.50 -3.07
C GLN A 301 8.08 -10.06 -1.60
N ALA A 302 7.98 -8.76 -1.35
CA ALA A 302 7.89 -8.20 -0.01
C ALA A 302 6.66 -8.72 0.74
N GLU A 303 5.50 -8.71 0.07
CA GLU A 303 4.24 -9.18 0.64
C GLU A 303 4.21 -10.71 0.82
N ALA A 304 4.79 -11.46 -0.10
CA ALA A 304 4.93 -12.92 0.01
C ALA A 304 5.78 -13.32 1.23
N MET A 305 6.88 -12.62 1.47
CA MET A 305 7.73 -12.87 2.65
C MET A 305 6.93 -12.75 3.94
N VAL A 306 6.12 -11.68 4.09
CA VAL A 306 5.31 -11.43 5.29
C VAL A 306 4.11 -12.38 5.37
N GLY A 307 3.35 -12.50 4.28
CA GLY A 307 2.11 -13.27 4.26
C GLY A 307 2.33 -14.76 4.48
N TYR A 308 3.37 -15.35 3.90
CA TYR A 308 3.72 -16.75 4.17
C TYR A 308 4.26 -16.95 5.58
N TYR A 309 5.04 -16.02 6.12
CA TYR A 309 5.48 -16.10 7.51
C TYR A 309 4.29 -16.01 8.48
N ASN A 310 3.33 -15.13 8.18
CA ASN A 310 2.06 -15.06 8.93
C ASN A 310 1.28 -16.37 8.86
N ALA A 311 1.17 -17.01 7.69
CA ALA A 311 0.53 -18.33 7.53
C ALA A 311 1.26 -19.43 8.31
N TYR A 312 2.59 -19.38 8.38
CA TYR A 312 3.37 -20.25 9.24
C TYR A 312 3.01 -20.08 10.72
N HIS A 313 2.93 -18.84 11.22
CA HIS A 313 2.52 -18.57 12.60
C HIS A 313 1.10 -19.08 12.93
N LEU A 314 0.18 -18.99 11.97
CA LEU A 314 -1.20 -19.43 12.15
C LEU A 314 -1.37 -20.94 12.16
N THR A 315 -0.49 -21.68 11.47
CA THR A 315 -0.69 -23.12 11.19
C THR A 315 0.39 -24.03 11.76
N GLY A 316 1.60 -23.51 12.04
CA GLY A 316 2.80 -24.30 12.33
C GLY A 316 3.34 -25.08 11.13
N ASN A 317 2.77 -24.93 9.93
CA ASN A 317 3.19 -25.65 8.73
C ASN A 317 4.49 -25.09 8.17
N LYS A 318 5.57 -25.85 8.27
CA LYS A 318 6.93 -25.47 7.82
C LYS A 318 7.01 -25.10 6.35
N LYS A 319 6.11 -25.62 5.50
CA LYS A 319 6.05 -25.24 4.09
C LYS A 319 5.90 -23.72 3.91
N PHE A 320 5.05 -23.07 4.70
CA PHE A 320 4.89 -21.61 4.63
C PHE A 320 6.15 -20.87 5.09
N TYR A 321 6.87 -21.38 6.07
CA TYR A 321 8.16 -20.84 6.46
C TYR A 321 9.18 -20.93 5.30
N GLU A 322 9.23 -22.07 4.61
CA GLU A 322 10.09 -22.28 3.43
C GLU A 322 9.73 -21.35 2.28
N LEU A 323 8.43 -21.11 2.02
CA LEU A 323 7.97 -20.14 1.01
C LEU A 323 8.39 -18.70 1.37
N SER A 324 8.28 -18.30 2.63
CA SER A 324 8.76 -17.00 3.10
C SER A 324 10.27 -16.84 2.91
N LEU A 325 11.06 -17.88 3.25
CA LEU A 325 12.51 -17.90 3.00
C LEU A 325 12.86 -17.91 1.51
N GLY A 326 12.07 -18.58 0.68
CA GLY A 326 12.21 -18.59 -0.77
C GLY A 326 12.07 -17.17 -1.35
N SER A 327 11.01 -16.46 -0.95
CA SER A 327 10.80 -15.06 -1.34
C SER A 327 11.97 -14.15 -0.90
N TRP A 328 12.48 -14.33 0.32
CA TRP A 328 13.66 -13.58 0.78
C TRP A 328 14.93 -13.93 -0.01
N SER A 329 15.11 -15.20 -0.35
CA SER A 329 16.26 -15.64 -1.15
C SER A 329 16.21 -15.06 -2.56
N PHE A 330 15.01 -15.03 -3.18
CA PHE A 330 14.78 -14.39 -4.47
C PHE A 330 15.10 -12.88 -4.40
N ILE A 331 14.62 -12.17 -3.39
CA ILE A 331 14.90 -10.74 -3.20
C ILE A 331 16.43 -10.49 -3.15
N LYS A 332 17.14 -11.26 -2.35
CA LYS A 332 18.60 -11.12 -2.21
C LYS A 332 19.35 -11.34 -3.52
N ALA A 333 18.93 -12.33 -4.29
CA ALA A 333 19.61 -12.72 -5.52
C ALA A 333 19.32 -11.78 -6.70
N ASN A 334 18.08 -11.23 -6.78
CA ASN A 334 17.60 -10.60 -8.00
C ASN A 334 17.19 -9.12 -7.84
N LEU A 335 16.80 -8.70 -6.64
CA LEU A 335 16.23 -7.35 -6.45
C LEU A 335 17.14 -6.41 -5.67
N LYS A 336 17.97 -6.90 -4.76
CA LYS A 336 18.90 -6.04 -4.02
C LYS A 336 19.93 -5.40 -4.96
N SER A 337 20.02 -4.08 -4.88
CA SER A 337 21.08 -3.36 -5.57
C SER A 337 22.22 -3.00 -4.61
N THR A 338 23.40 -2.75 -5.15
CA THR A 338 24.58 -2.34 -4.37
C THR A 338 24.40 -0.99 -3.67
N SER A 339 23.42 -0.18 -4.08
CA SER A 339 23.12 1.11 -3.45
C SER A 339 22.16 1.04 -2.27
N GLY A 340 21.58 -0.14 -1.97
CA GLY A 340 20.71 -0.37 -0.80
C GLY A 340 19.21 -0.41 -1.09
N GLU A 341 18.72 0.15 -2.21
CA GLU A 341 17.31 0.04 -2.60
C GLU A 341 17.13 -1.14 -3.56
N TRP A 342 15.96 -1.78 -3.49
CA TRP A 342 15.61 -2.86 -4.41
C TRP A 342 15.30 -2.31 -5.80
N LEU A 343 15.60 -3.10 -6.83
CA LEU A 343 15.16 -2.84 -8.20
C LEU A 343 13.63 -2.95 -8.29
N TRP A 344 13.05 -2.43 -9.37
CA TRP A 344 11.61 -2.55 -9.63
C TRP A 344 11.17 -4.03 -9.75
N GLY A 345 11.97 -4.83 -10.41
CA GLY A 345 11.68 -6.25 -10.64
C GLY A 345 12.59 -6.84 -11.71
N ILE A 346 12.25 -8.05 -12.09
CA ILE A 346 12.78 -8.72 -13.28
C ILE A 346 11.63 -9.00 -14.26
N ASP A 347 11.93 -8.92 -15.55
CA ASP A 347 10.97 -9.16 -16.64
C ASP A 347 10.81 -10.66 -16.95
N GLU A 348 10.04 -10.99 -17.99
CA GLU A 348 9.79 -12.37 -18.43
C GLU A 348 11.05 -13.09 -18.93
N LYS A 349 12.10 -12.33 -19.27
CA LYS A 349 13.41 -12.85 -19.72
C LYS A 349 14.41 -12.99 -18.58
N GLN A 350 13.97 -12.76 -17.36
CA GLN A 350 14.79 -12.73 -16.15
C GLN A 350 15.82 -11.56 -16.14
N GLU A 351 15.53 -10.47 -16.89
CA GLU A 351 16.38 -9.28 -16.94
C GLU A 351 15.85 -8.20 -15.97
N PRO A 352 16.75 -7.44 -15.32
CA PRO A 352 16.35 -6.35 -14.44
C PRO A 352 15.53 -5.26 -15.16
N MET A 353 14.41 -4.85 -14.58
CA MET A 353 13.54 -3.80 -15.12
C MET A 353 14.12 -2.39 -14.85
N ILE A 354 15.26 -2.09 -15.47
CA ILE A 354 16.03 -0.86 -15.20
C ILE A 354 15.34 0.44 -15.64
N ARG A 355 14.40 0.38 -16.57
CA ARG A 355 13.70 1.57 -17.07
C ARG A 355 12.75 2.20 -16.05
N ASN A 356 12.34 1.45 -15.03
CA ASN A 356 11.36 1.87 -14.04
C ASN A 356 11.94 2.74 -12.91
N GLY A 357 13.28 2.83 -12.81
CA GLY A 357 13.93 3.58 -11.74
C GLY A 357 13.81 2.94 -10.36
N LYS A 358 14.46 3.57 -9.37
CA LYS A 358 14.41 3.15 -7.96
C LYS A 358 13.41 3.96 -7.14
N ILE A 359 13.08 5.16 -7.57
CA ILE A 359 12.05 6.01 -6.99
C ILE A 359 11.11 6.42 -8.12
N GLY A 360 9.82 6.36 -7.86
CA GLY A 360 8.78 6.75 -8.81
C GLY A 360 7.42 6.91 -8.14
N PRO A 361 6.39 7.35 -8.87
CA PRO A 361 5.06 7.61 -8.31
C PRO A 361 4.49 6.43 -7.52
N TRP A 362 4.78 5.20 -7.95
CA TRP A 362 4.33 3.96 -7.33
C TRP A 362 5.39 3.28 -6.46
N LYS A 363 6.68 3.52 -6.71
CA LYS A 363 7.78 2.89 -6.00
C LYS A 363 8.29 3.80 -4.89
N GLY A 364 7.87 3.48 -3.68
CA GLY A 364 8.29 4.09 -2.42
C GLY A 364 8.94 3.08 -1.48
N PRO A 365 9.42 3.50 -0.30
CA PRO A 365 10.03 2.62 0.70
C PRO A 365 8.99 1.79 1.48
N TYR A 366 7.75 1.79 1.03
CA TYR A 366 6.61 1.27 1.78
C TYR A 366 6.61 -0.26 1.84
N HIS A 367 6.49 -0.97 0.72
CA HIS A 367 6.37 -2.44 0.73
C HIS A 367 7.62 -3.12 1.29
N ASN A 368 8.81 -2.77 0.81
CA ASN A 368 10.07 -3.37 1.28
C ASN A 368 10.41 -2.95 2.71
N GLY A 369 10.25 -1.67 3.06
CA GLY A 369 10.44 -1.19 4.43
C GLY A 369 9.43 -1.79 5.40
N ARG A 370 8.12 -1.81 5.04
CA ARG A 370 7.07 -2.45 5.83
C ARG A 370 7.36 -3.92 6.05
N ALA A 371 7.69 -4.65 4.99
CA ALA A 371 8.00 -6.07 5.09
C ALA A 371 9.16 -6.35 6.05
N CYS A 372 10.24 -5.58 5.97
CA CYS A 372 11.35 -5.71 6.91
C CYS A 372 10.91 -5.44 8.37
N MET A 373 10.11 -4.38 8.60
CA MET A 373 9.59 -4.05 9.93
C MET A 373 8.64 -5.15 10.45
N GLU A 374 7.76 -5.65 9.61
CA GLU A 374 6.82 -6.72 9.97
C GLU A 374 7.53 -8.04 10.28
N MET A 375 8.56 -8.39 9.51
CA MET A 375 9.38 -9.58 9.82
C MET A 375 10.13 -9.43 11.15
N LEU A 376 10.70 -8.26 11.44
CA LEU A 376 11.35 -8.01 12.72
C LEU A 376 10.39 -8.16 13.90
N LYS A 377 9.15 -7.67 13.79
CA LYS A 377 8.11 -7.85 14.83
C LYS A 377 7.67 -9.30 15.03
N ARG A 378 7.68 -10.11 13.97
CA ARG A 378 7.20 -11.50 14.00
C ARG A 378 8.27 -12.52 14.39
N ILE A 379 9.54 -12.21 14.21
CA ILE A 379 10.67 -13.09 14.55
C ILE A 379 11.07 -12.93 16.02
N HIS A 380 10.82 -11.78 16.61
CA HIS A 380 11.11 -11.46 18.02
C HIS A 380 9.84 -11.45 18.87
#